data_39a0bf2bfd69c43057d0f073b9f8b47e
#
_entry.id   39a0bf2bfd69c43057d0f073b9f8b47e
#
_cell.length_a   1.000
_cell.length_b   1.000
_cell.length_c   1.000
_cell.angle_alpha   90.00
_cell.angle_beta   90.00
_cell.angle_gamma   90.00
#
_symmetry.space_group_name_H-M   'P 1'
#
loop_
_entity.id
_entity.type
_entity.pdbx_description
1 polymer ?
#
loop_
_entity_poly.entity_id
_entity_poly.type
_entity_poly.pdbx_seq_one_letter_code
_entity_poly.pdbx_strand_id
1 'polypeptide(L)'
;MSNDIVRAALAAIALAASPLAAQETGDGSAQHATGQTVYDGDWLTVGAGAVLMPSYDGSDDYVVTPFPAVQGNLAGVRIMPRAGGVALDFIPDGHEGLNFNLGVAAKLNRNRASRITDAVVRQYGKLDTGIEVGPSVGVSYSGLLNPYDSLSFTTDILWDVAGASEGMTINPSLTYFTPVSRGAAVGLSLNARRVDDDYAAYYYSVPVAPASVAVADRLPVYNARGGFDKLGATLLVGVDFDGDLTNGGLAGFLVGGWSKMTGDAADTPFTSIRGSASQWLVGVGLGYTF
;
A
#
# COMPACT_ATOMS: atom_id res chain seq x y z
N MET A 1 24.55 -5.08 -1.93
CA MET A 1 23.80 -5.06 -3.18
C MET A 1 22.42 -4.36 -3.10
N SER A 2 21.82 -4.20 -1.91
CA SER A 2 20.46 -3.61 -1.80
C SER A 2 20.36 -2.11 -2.06
N ASN A 3 21.36 -1.32 -1.64
CA ASN A 3 21.31 0.14 -1.75
C ASN A 3 21.41 0.68 -3.20
N ASP A 4 22.05 -0.05 -4.09
CA ASP A 4 22.26 0.39 -5.47
C ASP A 4 21.01 0.13 -6.34
N ILE A 5 20.25 -0.92 -6.04
CA ILE A 5 18.98 -1.23 -6.71
C ILE A 5 17.91 -0.19 -6.31
N VAL A 6 17.86 0.19 -5.03
CA VAL A 6 16.94 1.22 -4.53
C VAL A 6 17.30 2.60 -5.11
N ARG A 7 18.57 2.93 -5.23
CA ARG A 7 19.02 4.18 -5.87
C ARG A 7 18.71 4.22 -7.36
N ALA A 8 18.85 3.07 -8.06
CA ALA A 8 18.49 2.98 -9.49
C ALA A 8 16.97 3.11 -9.70
N ALA A 9 16.15 2.55 -8.81
CA ALA A 9 14.69 2.68 -8.85
C ALA A 9 14.24 4.11 -8.56
N LEU A 10 14.87 4.80 -7.59
CA LEU A 10 14.60 6.22 -7.30
C LEU A 10 15.08 7.16 -8.42
N ALA A 11 16.15 6.81 -9.12
CA ALA A 11 16.61 7.57 -10.29
C ALA A 11 15.66 7.44 -11.50
N ALA A 12 14.97 6.29 -11.65
CA ALA A 12 13.95 6.09 -12.67
C ALA A 12 12.69 6.97 -12.41
N ILE A 13 12.38 7.26 -11.15
CA ILE A 13 11.29 8.19 -10.78
C ILE A 13 11.60 9.62 -11.23
N ALA A 14 12.86 10.04 -11.16
CA ALA A 14 13.28 11.38 -11.58
C ALA A 14 13.27 11.59 -13.10
N LEU A 15 13.40 10.52 -13.89
CA LEU A 15 13.39 10.59 -15.36
C LEU A 15 11.99 10.62 -15.98
N ALA A 16 10.96 10.18 -15.26
CA ALA A 16 9.58 10.21 -15.76
C ALA A 16 8.92 11.60 -15.67
N ALA A 17 9.60 12.58 -15.03
CA ALA A 17 9.10 13.94 -14.86
C ALA A 17 9.58 14.95 -15.93
N SER A 18 10.04 14.50 -17.09
CA SER A 18 10.36 15.41 -18.20
C SER A 18 9.07 15.85 -18.89
N PRO A 19 8.83 17.18 -19.09
CA PRO A 19 7.65 17.63 -19.78
C PRO A 19 7.76 17.26 -21.27
N LEU A 20 6.91 16.36 -21.73
CA LEU A 20 6.65 16.23 -23.18
C LEU A 20 5.93 17.50 -23.61
N ALA A 21 6.61 18.32 -24.39
CA ALA A 21 6.00 19.44 -25.08
C ALA A 21 4.92 18.91 -26.04
N ALA A 22 3.67 19.27 -25.78
CA ALA A 22 2.56 18.99 -26.66
C ALA A 22 2.75 19.74 -27.96
N GLN A 23 2.92 19.04 -29.08
CA GLN A 23 2.70 19.59 -30.40
C GLN A 23 1.19 19.58 -30.69
N GLU A 24 0.62 20.76 -30.76
CA GLU A 24 -0.70 20.95 -31.35
C GLU A 24 -0.65 20.63 -32.85
N THR A 25 -1.40 19.60 -33.25
CA THR A 25 -1.83 19.46 -34.66
C THR A 25 -3.33 19.37 -34.67
N GLY A 26 -3.89 20.26 -35.47
CA GLY A 26 -5.22 20.73 -35.52
C GLY A 26 -6.33 19.74 -35.87
N ASP A 27 -7.49 20.24 -35.54
CA ASP A 27 -8.80 20.16 -36.17
C ASP A 27 -9.45 18.78 -36.31
N GLY A 28 -10.34 18.52 -35.36
CA GLY A 28 -11.38 17.52 -35.44
C GLY A 28 -12.42 17.83 -34.35
N SER A 29 -13.37 18.69 -34.69
CA SER A 29 -14.49 19.05 -33.83
C SER A 29 -15.37 17.85 -33.50
N ALA A 30 -14.99 17.08 -32.50
CA ALA A 30 -15.91 16.28 -31.70
C ALA A 30 -16.44 17.19 -30.59
N GLN A 31 -17.68 17.60 -30.69
CA GLN A 31 -18.42 18.26 -29.62
C GLN A 31 -18.40 17.31 -28.42
N HIS A 32 -17.52 17.57 -27.46
CA HIS A 32 -17.61 16.97 -26.15
C HIS A 32 -18.85 17.56 -25.48
N ALA A 33 -19.87 16.71 -25.33
CA ALA A 33 -20.99 17.00 -24.46
C ALA A 33 -20.44 17.35 -23.07
N THR A 34 -20.91 18.48 -22.58
CA THR A 34 -20.55 19.11 -21.30
C THR A 34 -20.33 18.09 -20.17
N GLY A 35 -19.04 17.95 -19.73
CA GLY A 35 -18.75 17.77 -18.32
C GLY A 35 -18.94 16.40 -17.69
N GLN A 36 -19.32 15.34 -18.37
CA GLN A 36 -19.39 14.00 -17.79
C GLN A 36 -18.03 13.29 -17.86
N THR A 37 -17.59 12.78 -16.73
CA THR A 37 -16.40 11.94 -16.60
C THR A 37 -16.78 10.47 -16.44
N VAL A 38 -15.85 9.55 -16.66
CA VAL A 38 -16.07 8.12 -16.39
C VAL A 38 -16.45 7.88 -14.92
N TYR A 39 -16.09 8.80 -14.02
CA TYR A 39 -16.30 8.70 -12.58
C TYR A 39 -17.68 9.17 -12.11
N ASP A 40 -18.52 9.73 -12.99
CA ASP A 40 -19.86 10.26 -12.62
C ASP A 40 -20.94 9.17 -12.47
N GLY A 41 -20.60 7.91 -12.77
CA GLY A 41 -21.49 6.76 -12.66
C GLY A 41 -20.81 5.56 -12.01
N ASP A 42 -21.24 4.39 -12.41
CA ASP A 42 -20.55 3.16 -12.10
C ASP A 42 -19.28 3.06 -12.96
N TRP A 43 -18.16 2.82 -12.33
CA TRP A 43 -16.88 2.63 -12.97
C TRP A 43 -16.03 1.60 -12.23
N LEU A 44 -15.12 0.95 -12.92
CA LEU A 44 -14.21 -0.03 -12.36
C LEU A 44 -12.86 0.06 -13.05
N THR A 45 -11.81 0.19 -12.25
CA THR A 45 -10.42 0.00 -12.71
C THR A 45 -9.93 -1.36 -12.25
N VAL A 46 -9.48 -2.18 -13.18
CA VAL A 46 -8.81 -3.45 -12.90
C VAL A 46 -7.39 -3.36 -13.42
N GLY A 47 -6.45 -3.76 -12.59
CA GLY A 47 -5.04 -3.67 -12.92
C GLY A 47 -4.21 -4.78 -12.32
N ALA A 48 -2.94 -4.80 -12.72
CA ALA A 48 -1.94 -5.68 -12.15
C ALA A 48 -0.58 -5.01 -12.18
N GLY A 49 0.28 -5.41 -11.27
CA GLY A 49 1.63 -4.88 -11.18
C GLY A 49 2.58 -5.81 -10.46
N ALA A 50 3.81 -5.31 -10.29
CA ALA A 50 4.83 -5.95 -9.50
C ALA A 50 5.45 -4.94 -8.54
N VAL A 51 5.70 -5.35 -7.29
CA VAL A 51 6.32 -4.53 -6.26
C VAL A 51 7.57 -5.23 -5.74
N LEU A 52 8.67 -4.50 -5.68
CA LEU A 52 9.88 -4.84 -4.94
C LEU A 52 9.68 -4.38 -3.50
N MET A 53 9.67 -5.32 -2.58
CA MET A 53 9.40 -5.06 -1.17
C MET A 53 10.24 -5.99 -0.28
N PRO A 54 10.40 -5.69 1.03
CA PRO A 54 11.08 -6.61 1.94
C PRO A 54 10.44 -8.00 1.94
N SER A 55 11.26 -9.03 2.10
CA SER A 55 10.80 -10.45 2.10
C SER A 55 9.91 -10.77 3.29
N TYR A 56 10.06 -10.05 4.39
CA TYR A 56 9.17 -10.00 5.56
C TYR A 56 9.34 -8.64 6.26
N ASP A 57 8.42 -8.29 7.15
CA ASP A 57 8.51 -7.07 7.95
C ASP A 57 9.78 -7.09 8.83
N GLY A 58 10.67 -6.14 8.60
CA GLY A 58 11.98 -6.08 9.26
C GLY A 58 13.14 -6.67 8.44
N SER A 59 12.88 -7.30 7.29
CA SER A 59 13.94 -7.85 6.43
C SER A 59 14.73 -6.75 5.71
N ASP A 60 16.01 -6.95 5.50
CA ASP A 60 16.86 -6.16 4.60
C ASP A 60 17.01 -6.80 3.21
N ASP A 61 16.49 -8.00 3.03
CA ASP A 61 16.36 -8.67 1.75
C ASP A 61 15.04 -8.31 1.07
N TYR A 62 15.07 -8.17 -0.26
CA TYR A 62 13.93 -7.74 -1.06
C TYR A 62 13.50 -8.81 -2.05
N VAL A 63 12.19 -8.87 -2.30
CA VAL A 63 11.56 -9.79 -3.25
C VAL A 63 10.59 -9.06 -4.15
N VAL A 64 10.50 -9.49 -5.41
CA VAL A 64 9.47 -9.00 -6.34
C VAL A 64 8.19 -9.80 -6.10
N THR A 65 7.10 -9.11 -5.84
CA THR A 65 5.79 -9.72 -5.59
C THR A 65 4.78 -9.17 -6.59
N PRO A 66 4.11 -10.04 -7.39
CA PRO A 66 2.99 -9.61 -8.22
C PRO A 66 1.79 -9.24 -7.33
N PHE A 67 1.02 -8.23 -7.76
CA PHE A 67 -0.20 -7.84 -7.09
C PHE A 67 -1.30 -7.45 -8.09
N PRO A 68 -2.55 -7.83 -7.84
CA PRO A 68 -3.70 -7.28 -8.51
C PRO A 68 -4.04 -5.90 -7.91
N ALA A 69 -4.62 -5.03 -8.70
CA ALA A 69 -5.20 -3.78 -8.25
C ALA A 69 -6.66 -3.70 -8.72
N VAL A 70 -7.52 -3.29 -7.82
CA VAL A 70 -8.93 -3.03 -8.13
C VAL A 70 -9.37 -1.79 -7.37
N GLN A 71 -10.06 -0.89 -8.08
CA GLN A 71 -10.72 0.27 -7.50
C GLN A 71 -11.95 0.63 -8.33
N GLY A 72 -12.92 1.27 -7.73
CA GLY A 72 -14.12 1.63 -8.48
C GLY A 72 -15.24 2.16 -7.61
N ASN A 73 -16.36 2.42 -8.27
CA ASN A 73 -17.64 2.71 -7.65
C ASN A 73 -18.71 1.90 -8.40
N LEU A 74 -19.35 0.97 -7.74
CA LEU A 74 -20.39 0.11 -8.33
C LEU A 74 -21.64 0.18 -7.47
N ALA A 75 -22.74 0.65 -8.07
CA ALA A 75 -24.03 0.80 -7.38
C ALA A 75 -23.92 1.59 -6.06
N GLY A 76 -23.07 2.62 -6.01
CA GLY A 76 -22.85 3.45 -4.83
C GLY A 76 -21.91 2.85 -3.78
N VAL A 77 -21.37 1.65 -4.01
CA VAL A 77 -20.33 1.07 -3.17
C VAL A 77 -18.95 1.38 -3.76
N ARG A 78 -18.13 2.09 -3.00
CA ARG A 78 -16.77 2.39 -3.43
C ARG A 78 -15.81 1.27 -3.06
N ILE A 79 -15.01 0.85 -4.02
CA ILE A 79 -13.96 -0.15 -3.88
C ILE A 79 -12.61 0.58 -3.83
N MET A 80 -11.92 0.47 -2.72
CA MET A 80 -10.65 1.17 -2.48
C MET A 80 -9.52 0.16 -2.29
N PRO A 81 -8.40 0.28 -3.02
CA PRO A 81 -7.27 -0.63 -2.83
C PRO A 81 -6.62 -0.42 -1.44
N ARG A 82 -6.13 -1.51 -0.88
CA ARG A 82 -5.30 -1.55 0.32
C ARG A 82 -4.03 -2.34 0.04
N ALA A 83 -2.96 -2.07 0.78
CA ALA A 83 -1.75 -2.89 0.70
C ALA A 83 -2.03 -4.34 1.10
N GLY A 84 -2.08 -5.22 0.10
CA GLY A 84 -2.44 -6.64 0.28
C GLY A 84 -3.93 -6.94 0.38
N GLY A 85 -4.81 -5.97 0.05
CA GLY A 85 -6.25 -6.16 0.22
C GLY A 85 -7.11 -5.10 -0.43
N VAL A 86 -8.33 -4.95 0.07
CA VAL A 86 -9.36 -4.05 -0.44
C VAL A 86 -10.23 -3.53 0.72
N ALA A 87 -10.74 -2.32 0.59
CA ALA A 87 -11.83 -1.80 1.42
C ALA A 87 -13.05 -1.46 0.56
N LEU A 88 -14.22 -1.71 1.12
CA LEU A 88 -15.51 -1.33 0.55
C LEU A 88 -16.10 -0.22 1.42
N ASP A 89 -16.47 0.89 0.81
CA ASP A 89 -17.16 2.00 1.46
C ASP A 89 -18.62 2.05 1.00
N PHE A 90 -19.52 2.13 1.95
CA PHE A 90 -20.98 2.09 1.70
C PHE A 90 -21.64 3.47 1.77
N ILE A 91 -20.86 4.52 2.07
CA ILE A 91 -21.37 5.89 2.09
C ILE A 91 -20.98 6.57 0.77
N PRO A 92 -21.96 6.97 -0.06
CA PRO A 92 -21.66 7.71 -1.27
C PRO A 92 -21.03 9.06 -0.95
N ASP A 93 -19.97 9.41 -1.67
CA ASP A 93 -19.34 10.72 -1.53
C ASP A 93 -20.14 11.82 -2.22
N GLY A 94 -20.11 13.00 -1.63
CA GLY A 94 -20.43 14.25 -2.31
C GLY A 94 -19.28 14.68 -3.23
N HIS A 95 -19.61 15.46 -4.25
CA HIS A 95 -18.58 15.96 -5.20
C HIS A 95 -17.63 16.98 -4.57
N GLU A 96 -18.05 17.72 -3.54
CA GLU A 96 -17.29 18.77 -2.89
C GLU A 96 -17.48 18.76 -1.37
N GLY A 97 -16.46 19.24 -0.65
CA GLY A 97 -16.52 19.44 0.79
C GLY A 97 -16.29 18.18 1.61
N LEU A 98 -16.94 18.11 2.76
CA LEU A 98 -16.74 17.06 3.76
C LEU A 98 -17.52 15.81 3.42
N ASN A 99 -16.84 14.68 3.36
CA ASN A 99 -17.40 13.35 3.14
C ASN A 99 -16.98 12.40 4.27
N PHE A 100 -17.83 11.40 4.54
CA PHE A 100 -17.59 10.38 5.55
C PHE A 100 -17.49 9.02 4.88
N ASN A 101 -16.59 8.17 5.35
CA ASN A 101 -16.42 6.82 4.88
C ASN A 101 -16.77 5.83 5.99
N LEU A 102 -17.58 4.86 5.69
CA LEU A 102 -17.91 3.76 6.58
C LEU A 102 -18.10 2.48 5.79
N GLY A 103 -17.30 1.49 6.12
CA GLY A 103 -17.31 0.26 5.37
C GLY A 103 -16.57 -0.87 6.04
N VAL A 104 -16.09 -1.80 5.24
CA VAL A 104 -15.30 -2.94 5.66
C VAL A 104 -14.01 -3.02 4.87
N ALA A 105 -12.94 -3.46 5.51
CA ALA A 105 -11.68 -3.77 4.84
C ALA A 105 -11.28 -5.21 5.10
N ALA A 106 -10.62 -5.80 4.10
CA ALA A 106 -10.04 -7.13 4.19
C ALA A 106 -8.66 -7.13 3.55
N LYS A 107 -7.70 -7.80 4.17
CA LYS A 107 -6.35 -7.91 3.64
C LYS A 107 -5.71 -9.26 4.00
N LEU A 108 -4.77 -9.69 3.17
CA LEU A 108 -3.92 -10.85 3.39
C LEU A 108 -2.62 -10.43 4.06
N ASN A 109 -2.32 -11.00 5.21
CA ASN A 109 -1.04 -10.85 5.87
C ASN A 109 -0.15 -12.06 5.55
N ARG A 110 0.90 -11.82 4.76
CA ARG A 110 1.86 -12.85 4.34
C ARG A 110 3.23 -12.67 4.99
N ASN A 111 3.29 -11.92 6.09
CA ASN A 111 4.54 -11.70 6.81
C ASN A 111 5.14 -13.03 7.26
N ARG A 112 6.35 -13.36 6.79
CA ARG A 112 7.05 -14.64 7.01
C ARG A 112 6.30 -15.90 6.55
N ALA A 113 5.20 -15.79 5.81
CA ALA A 113 4.45 -16.94 5.30
C ALA A 113 5.10 -17.56 4.05
N SER A 114 5.81 -16.77 3.26
CA SER A 114 6.48 -17.23 2.05
C SER A 114 7.70 -16.38 1.75
N ARG A 115 8.61 -16.90 0.91
CA ARG A 115 9.77 -16.17 0.38
C ARG A 115 10.69 -15.57 1.44
N ILE A 116 10.90 -16.24 2.58
CA ILE A 116 11.90 -15.82 3.56
C ILE A 116 13.28 -16.02 2.95
N THR A 117 13.96 -14.94 2.60
CA THR A 117 15.25 -14.96 1.90
C THR A 117 16.41 -15.20 2.85
N ASP A 118 16.38 -14.59 4.05
CA ASP A 118 17.39 -14.80 5.08
C ASP A 118 17.43 -16.28 5.52
N ALA A 119 18.63 -16.87 5.42
CA ALA A 119 18.83 -18.30 5.67
C ALA A 119 18.65 -18.69 7.15
N VAL A 120 18.96 -17.77 8.07
CA VAL A 120 18.79 -17.99 9.51
C VAL A 120 17.32 -17.87 9.89
N VAL A 121 16.64 -16.77 9.51
CA VAL A 121 15.23 -16.53 9.81
C VAL A 121 14.36 -17.65 9.22
N ARG A 122 14.69 -18.15 8.04
CA ARG A 122 13.99 -19.29 7.41
C ARG A 122 14.01 -20.56 8.26
N GLN A 123 15.07 -20.79 9.04
CA GLN A 123 15.19 -21.95 9.92
C GLN A 123 14.29 -21.86 11.17
N TYR A 124 13.86 -20.65 11.56
CA TYR A 124 12.85 -20.44 12.60
C TYR A 124 11.42 -20.76 12.15
N GLY A 125 11.26 -21.12 10.88
CA GLY A 125 10.00 -21.58 10.32
C GLY A 125 9.22 -20.49 9.59
N LYS A 126 8.28 -20.95 8.78
CA LYS A 126 7.27 -20.10 8.13
C LYS A 126 6.09 -19.92 9.06
N LEU A 127 5.44 -18.80 8.93
CA LEU A 127 4.16 -18.50 9.58
C LEU A 127 3.01 -18.79 8.61
N ASP A 128 1.80 -18.91 9.14
CA ASP A 128 0.60 -19.04 8.32
C ASP A 128 0.21 -17.68 7.73
N THR A 129 -0.55 -17.71 6.64
CA THR A 129 -1.12 -16.49 6.06
C THR A 129 -2.32 -16.06 6.88
N GLY A 130 -2.27 -14.87 7.46
CA GLY A 130 -3.41 -14.26 8.11
C GLY A 130 -4.40 -13.68 7.10
N ILE A 131 -5.68 -13.72 7.43
CA ILE A 131 -6.75 -12.98 6.75
C ILE A 131 -7.32 -11.99 7.77
N GLU A 132 -7.04 -10.73 7.56
CA GLU A 132 -7.45 -9.66 8.46
C GLU A 132 -8.69 -8.97 7.90
N VAL A 133 -9.77 -8.90 8.69
CA VAL A 133 -11.06 -8.31 8.29
C VAL A 133 -11.59 -7.42 9.41
N GLY A 134 -12.23 -6.31 9.03
CA GLY A 134 -12.87 -5.44 10.01
C GLY A 134 -13.39 -4.13 9.44
N PRO A 135 -13.89 -3.23 10.28
CA PRO A 135 -14.41 -1.94 9.87
C PRO A 135 -13.33 -1.01 9.31
N SER A 136 -13.73 -0.24 8.31
CA SER A 136 -12.98 0.88 7.75
C SER A 136 -13.81 2.14 7.95
N VAL A 137 -13.23 3.14 8.60
CA VAL A 137 -13.89 4.41 8.87
C VAL A 137 -12.99 5.56 8.43
N GLY A 138 -13.60 6.67 8.02
CA GLY A 138 -12.81 7.81 7.59
C GLY A 138 -13.61 9.07 7.36
N VAL A 139 -12.86 10.11 7.06
CA VAL A 139 -13.37 11.42 6.66
C VAL A 139 -12.48 11.95 5.56
N SER A 140 -13.07 12.57 4.55
CA SER A 140 -12.33 13.24 3.47
C SER A 140 -12.92 14.61 3.20
N TYR A 141 -12.06 15.49 2.69
CA TYR A 141 -12.44 16.80 2.22
C TYR A 141 -11.97 16.97 0.78
N SER A 142 -12.93 17.17 -0.14
CA SER A 142 -12.68 17.36 -1.56
C SER A 142 -12.69 18.85 -1.89
N GLY A 143 -11.76 19.30 -2.76
CA GLY A 143 -11.63 20.70 -3.15
C GLY A 143 -10.91 21.55 -2.10
N LEU A 144 -9.82 21.04 -1.50
CA LEU A 144 -9.08 21.74 -0.44
C LEU A 144 -8.21 22.87 -0.97
N LEU A 145 -7.35 22.62 -1.94
CA LEU A 145 -6.43 23.57 -2.56
C LEU A 145 -6.77 23.84 -4.03
N ASN A 146 -7.40 22.91 -4.68
CA ASN A 146 -7.95 23.03 -6.03
C ASN A 146 -9.23 22.18 -6.15
N PRO A 147 -10.10 22.39 -7.15
CA PRO A 147 -11.39 21.70 -7.25
C PRO A 147 -11.31 20.17 -7.39
N TYR A 148 -10.14 19.62 -7.68
CA TYR A 148 -9.95 18.20 -8.00
C TYR A 148 -9.08 17.46 -6.99
N ASP A 149 -8.62 18.11 -5.95
CA ASP A 149 -7.83 17.45 -4.90
C ASP A 149 -8.70 16.94 -3.76
N SER A 150 -8.11 16.09 -2.94
CA SER A 150 -8.74 15.63 -1.71
C SER A 150 -7.72 15.35 -0.62
N LEU A 151 -8.11 15.60 0.61
CA LEU A 151 -7.40 15.17 1.80
C LEU A 151 -8.30 14.19 2.56
N SER A 152 -7.84 12.96 2.77
CA SER A 152 -8.60 11.93 3.46
C SER A 152 -7.84 11.37 4.65
N PHE A 153 -8.53 11.17 5.75
CA PHE A 153 -8.06 10.40 6.89
C PHE A 153 -8.92 9.15 7.02
N THR A 154 -8.30 7.98 6.98
CA THR A 154 -8.99 6.69 7.12
C THR A 154 -8.32 5.86 8.20
N THR A 155 -9.07 4.97 8.83
CA THR A 155 -8.56 4.00 9.79
C THR A 155 -9.25 2.67 9.56
N ASP A 156 -8.45 1.63 9.29
CA ASP A 156 -8.94 0.25 9.24
C ASP A 156 -8.59 -0.43 10.57
N ILE A 157 -9.59 -1.05 11.23
CA ILE A 157 -9.42 -1.84 12.46
C ILE A 157 -9.72 -3.29 12.09
N LEU A 158 -8.70 -4.13 12.05
CA LEU A 158 -8.77 -5.45 11.46
C LEU A 158 -8.37 -6.53 12.46
N TRP A 159 -9.10 -7.64 12.46
CA TRP A 159 -8.81 -8.86 13.22
C TRP A 159 -8.44 -9.99 12.27
N ASP A 160 -7.47 -10.79 12.66
CA ASP A 160 -7.19 -12.03 11.95
C ASP A 160 -8.31 -13.05 12.20
N VAL A 161 -9.01 -13.39 11.12
CA VAL A 161 -10.13 -14.36 11.13
C VAL A 161 -9.73 -15.74 10.61
N ALA A 162 -8.47 -15.91 10.18
CA ALA A 162 -7.95 -17.18 9.70
C ALA A 162 -7.27 -18.01 10.79
N GLY A 163 -7.06 -17.45 11.99
CA GLY A 163 -6.45 -18.12 13.12
C GLY A 163 -4.92 -18.23 12.99
N ALA A 164 -4.26 -17.36 12.24
CA ALA A 164 -2.81 -17.28 12.22
C ALA A 164 -2.30 -16.59 13.49
N SER A 165 -2.54 -15.30 13.64
CA SER A 165 -2.11 -14.54 14.83
C SER A 165 -3.22 -14.38 15.87
N GLU A 166 -4.48 -14.49 15.47
CA GLU A 166 -5.67 -14.14 16.26
C GLU A 166 -5.66 -12.67 16.77
N GLY A 167 -4.71 -11.89 16.26
CA GLY A 167 -4.43 -10.53 16.71
C GLY A 167 -5.22 -9.46 15.96
N MET A 168 -5.10 -8.22 16.46
CA MET A 168 -5.76 -7.03 15.92
C MET A 168 -4.74 -6.01 15.43
N THR A 169 -5.08 -5.31 14.34
CA THR A 169 -4.33 -4.17 13.83
C THR A 169 -5.22 -2.93 13.69
N ILE A 170 -4.65 -1.75 13.95
CA ILE A 170 -5.25 -0.45 13.70
C ILE A 170 -4.33 0.29 12.73
N ASN A 171 -4.86 0.69 11.57
CA ASN A 171 -4.10 1.20 10.45
C ASN A 171 -4.59 2.60 10.04
N PRO A 172 -4.23 3.68 10.78
CA PRO A 172 -4.53 5.03 10.36
C PRO A 172 -3.69 5.45 9.14
N SER A 173 -4.32 6.18 8.24
CA SER A 173 -3.70 6.74 7.03
C SER A 173 -4.25 8.13 6.74
N LEU A 174 -3.35 9.07 6.45
CA LEU A 174 -3.66 10.41 5.95
C LEU A 174 -3.15 10.51 4.53
N THR A 175 -4.05 10.73 3.57
CA THR A 175 -3.73 10.77 2.14
C THR A 175 -4.14 12.10 1.54
N TYR A 176 -3.20 12.78 0.88
CA TYR A 176 -3.49 13.89 -0.01
C TYR A 176 -3.35 13.41 -1.45
N PHE A 177 -4.41 13.63 -2.23
CA PHE A 177 -4.46 13.29 -3.66
C PHE A 177 -4.70 14.55 -4.47
N THR A 178 -3.99 14.70 -5.60
CA THR A 178 -4.21 15.80 -6.53
C THR A 178 -3.82 15.43 -7.96
N PRO A 179 -4.65 15.78 -8.97
CA PRO A 179 -4.20 15.81 -10.36
C PRO A 179 -3.12 16.88 -10.53
N VAL A 180 -2.05 16.55 -11.23
CA VAL A 180 -0.95 17.48 -11.57
C VAL A 180 -1.03 17.93 -13.04
N SER A 181 -1.80 17.19 -13.85
CA SER A 181 -2.17 17.53 -15.24
C SER A 181 -3.46 16.82 -15.60
N ARG A 182 -3.97 17.01 -16.85
CA ARG A 182 -5.12 16.25 -17.34
C ARG A 182 -4.86 14.74 -17.36
N GLY A 183 -3.64 14.32 -17.66
CA GLY A 183 -3.28 12.90 -17.79
C GLY A 183 -2.46 12.36 -16.63
N ALA A 184 -2.27 13.08 -15.54
CA ALA A 184 -1.45 12.59 -14.42
C ALA A 184 -1.98 13.05 -13.06
N ALA A 185 -1.92 12.16 -12.08
CA ALA A 185 -2.28 12.43 -10.69
C ALA A 185 -1.26 11.87 -9.73
N VAL A 186 -1.19 12.48 -8.54
CA VAL A 186 -0.26 12.11 -7.47
C VAL A 186 -1.02 11.96 -6.16
N GLY A 187 -0.70 10.91 -5.41
CA GLY A 187 -1.20 10.66 -4.06
C GLY A 187 -0.04 10.50 -3.09
N LEU A 188 -0.04 11.27 -2.00
CA LEU A 188 0.91 11.13 -0.90
C LEU A 188 0.16 10.66 0.35
N SER A 189 0.58 9.53 0.90
CA SER A 189 -0.03 8.96 2.10
C SER A 189 0.99 8.86 3.23
N LEU A 190 0.58 9.27 4.42
CA LEU A 190 1.28 9.00 5.68
C LEU A 190 0.51 7.90 6.41
N ASN A 191 1.21 6.88 6.83
CA ASN A 191 0.60 5.68 7.40
C ASN A 191 1.24 5.35 8.75
N ALA A 192 0.44 4.79 9.66
CA ALA A 192 0.91 4.13 10.85
C ALA A 192 0.20 2.78 11.01
N ARG A 193 0.82 1.86 11.74
CA ARG A 193 0.17 0.63 12.18
C ARG A 193 0.40 0.45 13.67
N ARG A 194 -0.67 0.17 14.39
CA ARG A 194 -0.64 -0.28 15.77
C ARG A 194 -1.16 -1.70 15.82
N VAL A 195 -0.49 -2.57 16.57
CA VAL A 195 -0.83 -3.98 16.74
C VAL A 195 -1.05 -4.29 18.21
N ASP A 196 -1.82 -5.33 18.50
CA ASP A 196 -1.97 -5.86 19.86
C ASP A 196 -0.86 -6.87 20.21
N ASP A 197 -0.94 -7.43 21.42
CA ASP A 197 0.05 -8.36 21.94
C ASP A 197 0.05 -9.69 21.18
N ASP A 198 -1.10 -10.19 20.76
CA ASP A 198 -1.23 -11.46 20.03
C ASP A 198 -0.59 -11.37 18.65
N TYR A 199 -0.87 -10.27 17.93
CA TYR A 199 -0.20 -9.98 16.64
C TYR A 199 1.32 -9.89 16.83
N ALA A 200 1.77 -9.10 17.82
CA ALA A 200 3.20 -8.89 18.07
C ALA A 200 3.91 -10.18 18.49
N ALA A 201 3.29 -10.96 19.36
CA ALA A 201 3.81 -12.25 19.79
C ALA A 201 3.99 -13.21 18.60
N TYR A 202 3.02 -13.28 17.71
CA TYR A 202 3.06 -14.17 16.56
C TYR A 202 4.12 -13.76 15.53
N TYR A 203 4.16 -12.49 15.13
CA TYR A 203 5.00 -12.04 14.02
C TYR A 203 6.41 -11.63 14.44
N TYR A 204 6.61 -11.13 15.66
CA TYR A 204 7.86 -10.50 16.08
C TYR A 204 8.60 -11.23 17.21
N SER A 205 7.96 -12.15 17.93
CA SER A 205 8.68 -12.95 18.93
C SER A 205 9.65 -13.93 18.29
N VAL A 206 10.78 -14.13 18.96
CA VAL A 206 11.81 -15.09 18.57
C VAL A 206 11.78 -16.24 19.58
N PRO A 207 11.37 -17.45 19.16
CA PRO A 207 11.38 -18.62 20.04
C PRO A 207 12.81 -19.13 20.28
N VAL A 208 12.92 -20.13 21.13
CA VAL A 208 14.18 -20.87 21.30
C VAL A 208 14.61 -21.42 19.94
N ALA A 209 15.87 -21.22 19.58
CA ALA A 209 16.40 -21.61 18.29
C ALA A 209 16.23 -23.11 18.03
N PRO A 210 15.67 -23.51 16.88
CA PRO A 210 15.62 -24.90 16.48
C PRO A 210 17.01 -25.54 16.42
N ALA A 211 17.08 -26.85 16.64
CA ALA A 211 18.35 -27.59 16.61
C ALA A 211 19.09 -27.49 15.26
N SER A 212 18.38 -27.20 14.18
CA SER A 212 18.93 -26.98 12.84
C SER A 212 19.74 -25.68 12.73
N VAL A 213 19.53 -24.71 13.62
CA VAL A 213 20.25 -23.45 13.64
C VAL A 213 21.63 -23.64 14.27
N ALA A 214 22.70 -23.33 13.53
CA ALA A 214 24.06 -23.38 14.04
C ALA A 214 24.20 -22.49 15.29
N VAL A 215 25.00 -22.91 16.26
CA VAL A 215 25.13 -22.21 17.55
C VAL A 215 25.52 -20.73 17.38
N ALA A 216 26.38 -20.46 16.40
CA ALA A 216 26.83 -19.10 16.08
C ALA A 216 25.73 -18.20 15.50
N ASP A 217 24.67 -18.79 14.91
CA ASP A 217 23.56 -18.08 14.23
C ASP A 217 22.30 -18.01 15.09
N ARG A 218 22.33 -18.56 16.33
CA ARG A 218 21.17 -18.55 17.23
C ARG A 218 20.85 -17.14 17.68
N LEU A 219 19.62 -16.74 17.39
CA LEU A 219 19.11 -15.46 17.86
C LEU A 219 18.67 -15.55 19.32
N PRO A 220 18.81 -14.45 20.10
CA PRO A 220 18.26 -14.38 21.44
C PRO A 220 16.75 -14.60 21.44
N VAL A 221 16.23 -15.28 22.46
CA VAL A 221 14.77 -15.39 22.67
C VAL A 221 14.23 -13.99 22.94
N TYR A 222 13.12 -13.67 22.27
CA TYR A 222 12.49 -12.36 22.38
C TYR A 222 10.96 -12.53 22.44
N ASN A 223 10.32 -11.84 23.39
CA ASN A 223 8.88 -11.84 23.55
C ASN A 223 8.36 -10.44 23.22
N ALA A 224 7.84 -10.28 22.01
CA ALA A 224 7.34 -9.01 21.52
C ALA A 224 5.96 -8.70 22.12
N ARG A 225 5.70 -7.41 22.30
CA ARG A 225 4.43 -6.85 22.77
C ARG A 225 3.87 -5.90 21.75
N GLY A 226 2.56 -5.68 21.83
CA GLY A 226 1.82 -4.75 20.99
C GLY A 226 2.26 -3.30 21.19
N GLY A 227 1.93 -2.49 20.20
CA GLY A 227 2.28 -1.07 20.14
C GLY A 227 2.24 -0.56 18.70
N PHE A 228 2.77 0.64 18.49
CA PHE A 228 3.03 1.08 17.12
C PHE A 228 4.23 0.31 16.59
N ASP A 229 3.99 -0.49 15.55
CA ASP A 229 5.01 -1.36 14.97
C ASP A 229 5.58 -0.82 13.65
N LYS A 230 4.86 0.11 12.98
CA LYS A 230 5.29 0.66 11.69
C LYS A 230 4.76 2.08 11.48
N LEU A 231 5.62 2.96 10.98
CA LEU A 231 5.28 4.27 10.44
C LEU A 231 5.80 4.36 9.02
N GLY A 232 5.09 5.03 8.12
CA GLY A 232 5.53 5.11 6.73
C GLY A 232 4.93 6.26 5.95
N ALA A 233 5.52 6.47 4.77
CA ALA A 233 5.02 7.37 3.74
C ALA A 233 5.04 6.64 2.39
N THR A 234 4.00 6.87 1.59
CA THR A 234 3.84 6.25 0.27
C THR A 234 3.46 7.32 -0.74
N LEU A 235 4.16 7.35 -1.86
CA LEU A 235 3.86 8.17 -3.02
C LEU A 235 3.31 7.27 -4.13
N LEU A 236 2.15 7.62 -4.67
CA LEU A 236 1.55 7.02 -5.85
C LEU A 236 1.54 8.05 -6.97
N VAL A 237 1.95 7.65 -8.15
CA VAL A 237 1.84 8.45 -9.38
C VAL A 237 1.06 7.64 -10.40
N GLY A 238 -0.03 8.19 -10.90
CA GLY A 238 -0.81 7.62 -12.00
C GLY A 238 -0.65 8.45 -13.26
N VAL A 239 -0.52 7.81 -14.40
CA VAL A 239 -0.40 8.47 -15.70
C VAL A 239 -1.32 7.74 -16.68
N ASP A 240 -2.27 8.48 -17.21
CA ASP A 240 -3.12 8.01 -18.30
C ASP A 240 -2.37 8.09 -19.64
N PHE A 241 -2.49 7.06 -20.49
CA PHE A 241 -1.69 6.97 -21.72
C PHE A 241 -2.25 7.76 -22.89
N ASP A 242 -3.52 8.14 -22.86
CA ASP A 242 -4.09 9.05 -23.84
C ASP A 242 -4.08 10.52 -23.37
N GLY A 243 -3.66 10.74 -22.11
CA GLY A 243 -3.45 12.07 -21.53
C GLY A 243 -4.70 12.67 -20.91
N ASP A 244 -5.75 11.90 -20.65
CA ASP A 244 -7.00 12.37 -20.05
C ASP A 244 -7.53 11.41 -18.98
N LEU A 245 -7.23 11.67 -17.72
CA LEU A 245 -7.71 10.88 -16.56
C LEU A 245 -9.24 10.79 -16.47
N THR A 246 -10.00 11.63 -17.17
CA THR A 246 -11.46 11.74 -17.00
C THR A 246 -12.25 10.83 -17.91
N ASN A 247 -11.62 10.24 -18.93
CA ASN A 247 -12.29 9.43 -19.96
C ASN A 247 -12.16 7.91 -19.73
N GLY A 248 -11.38 7.48 -18.72
CA GLY A 248 -11.08 6.07 -18.47
C GLY A 248 -9.95 5.56 -19.36
N GLY A 249 -9.94 4.24 -19.64
CA GLY A 249 -8.92 3.67 -20.53
C GLY A 249 -7.70 3.11 -19.79
N LEU A 250 -6.57 3.03 -20.51
CA LEU A 250 -5.34 2.41 -20.02
C LEU A 250 -4.44 3.43 -19.34
N ALA A 251 -4.11 3.16 -18.08
CA ALA A 251 -3.21 3.99 -17.29
C ALA A 251 -2.07 3.16 -16.70
N GLY A 252 -0.91 3.80 -16.53
CA GLY A 252 0.22 3.28 -15.78
C GLY A 252 0.25 3.87 -14.38
N PHE A 253 0.77 3.12 -13.41
CA PHE A 253 1.03 3.65 -12.09
C PHE A 253 2.39 3.23 -11.55
N LEU A 254 2.97 4.13 -10.76
CA LEU A 254 4.20 3.94 -10.02
C LEU A 254 3.91 4.17 -8.53
N VAL A 255 4.38 3.29 -7.68
CA VAL A 255 4.31 3.47 -6.24
C VAL A 255 5.71 3.41 -5.63
N GLY A 256 6.02 4.36 -4.79
CA GLY A 256 7.24 4.38 -3.98
C GLY A 256 6.87 4.58 -2.51
N GLY A 257 7.50 3.84 -1.60
CA GLY A 257 7.22 3.97 -0.19
C GLY A 257 8.45 3.76 0.67
N TRP A 258 8.45 4.43 1.79
CA TRP A 258 9.39 4.20 2.88
C TRP A 258 8.62 3.95 4.16
N SER A 259 9.09 3.00 4.95
CA SER A 259 8.54 2.75 6.27
C SER A 259 9.65 2.45 7.28
N LYS A 260 9.36 2.73 8.53
CA LYS A 260 10.22 2.43 9.67
C LYS A 260 9.46 1.54 10.65
N MET A 261 10.06 0.40 10.96
CA MET A 261 9.63 -0.43 12.09
C MET A 261 9.92 0.31 13.39
N THR A 262 9.03 0.20 14.37
CA THR A 262 9.10 0.88 15.67
C THR A 262 8.79 -0.10 16.82
N GLY A 263 9.14 0.28 18.05
CA GLY A 263 8.90 -0.54 19.23
C GLY A 263 9.46 -1.95 19.10
N ASP A 264 8.77 -2.92 19.65
CA ASP A 264 9.21 -4.31 19.68
C ASP A 264 9.41 -4.93 18.29
N ALA A 265 8.71 -4.43 17.28
CA ALA A 265 8.93 -4.85 15.88
C ALA A 265 10.28 -4.38 15.32
N ALA A 266 10.82 -3.27 15.80
CA ALA A 266 12.18 -2.82 15.45
C ALA A 266 13.24 -3.56 16.27
N ASP A 267 12.95 -3.84 17.52
CA ASP A 267 13.91 -4.40 18.48
C ASP A 267 14.03 -5.92 18.38
N THR A 268 13.03 -6.61 17.79
CA THR A 268 13.12 -8.06 17.58
C THR A 268 14.42 -8.45 16.87
N PRO A 269 15.10 -9.52 17.29
CA PRO A 269 16.31 -10.04 16.62
C PRO A 269 16.15 -10.32 15.13
N PHE A 270 14.93 -10.61 14.66
CA PHE A 270 14.65 -10.74 13.22
C PHE A 270 14.88 -9.42 12.45
N THR A 271 14.61 -8.27 13.09
CA THR A 271 14.83 -6.93 12.51
C THR A 271 16.20 -6.38 12.88
N SER A 272 16.55 -6.38 14.17
CA SER A 272 17.71 -5.67 14.70
C SER A 272 19.04 -6.37 14.41
N ILE A 273 19.05 -7.70 14.27
CA ILE A 273 20.25 -8.51 14.01
C ILE A 273 20.29 -9.01 12.55
N ARG A 274 19.16 -9.45 12.01
CA ARG A 274 19.07 -10.11 10.69
C ARG A 274 18.43 -9.27 9.60
N GLY A 275 18.09 -8.01 9.90
CA GLY A 275 17.35 -7.18 8.96
C GLY A 275 17.57 -5.70 9.16
N SER A 276 16.55 -4.91 8.85
CA SER A 276 16.57 -3.46 8.94
C SER A 276 15.19 -2.93 9.38
N ALA A 277 15.20 -2.02 10.34
CA ALA A 277 13.99 -1.28 10.70
C ALA A 277 13.55 -0.29 9.61
N SER A 278 14.47 0.16 8.74
CA SER A 278 14.16 1.07 7.63
C SER A 278 13.93 0.27 6.35
N GLN A 279 12.73 0.37 5.80
CA GLN A 279 12.29 -0.44 4.68
C GLN A 279 11.77 0.42 3.54
N TRP A 280 12.00 -0.02 2.32
CA TRP A 280 11.53 0.63 1.11
C TRP A 280 10.63 -0.29 0.32
N LEU A 281 9.76 0.29 -0.50
CA LEU A 281 9.06 -0.43 -1.55
C LEU A 281 9.05 0.41 -2.83
N VAL A 282 9.08 -0.28 -3.97
CA VAL A 282 8.87 0.35 -5.28
C VAL A 282 8.07 -0.62 -6.13
N GLY A 283 7.02 -0.14 -6.74
CA GLY A 283 6.15 -0.94 -7.60
C GLY A 283 5.71 -0.20 -8.84
N VAL A 284 5.42 -0.96 -9.88
CA VAL A 284 4.86 -0.48 -11.13
C VAL A 284 3.72 -1.38 -11.56
N GLY A 285 2.76 -0.81 -12.26
CA GLY A 285 1.66 -1.59 -12.80
C GLY A 285 0.87 -0.84 -13.86
N LEU A 286 -0.08 -1.56 -14.43
CA LEU A 286 -1.03 -1.05 -15.41
C LEU A 286 -2.44 -1.30 -14.90
N GLY A 287 -3.35 -0.40 -15.23
CA GLY A 287 -4.77 -0.52 -14.95
C GLY A 287 -5.59 -0.06 -16.14
N TYR A 288 -6.77 -0.64 -16.27
CA TYR A 288 -7.76 -0.22 -17.26
C TYR A 288 -9.05 0.17 -16.54
N THR A 289 -9.55 1.36 -16.84
CA THR A 289 -10.79 1.91 -16.27
C THR A 289 -11.91 1.83 -17.32
N PHE A 290 -13.03 1.19 -16.91
CA PHE A 290 -14.24 1.00 -17.69
C PHE A 290 -15.31 2.01 -17.32
#